data_c162819719e0d46e676466c84aa9b3ed
#
_entry.id   c162819719e0d46e676466c84aa9b3ed
#
_cell.length_a   1.000
_cell.length_b   1.000
_cell.length_c   1.000
_cell.angle_alpha   90.00
_cell.angle_beta   90.00
_cell.angle_gamma   90.00
#
_symmetry.space_group_name_H-M   'P 1'
#
loop_
_entity.id
_entity.type
_entity.pdbx_description
1 polymer ?
#
loop_
_entity_poly.entity_id
_entity_poly.type
_entity_poly.pdbx_seq_one_letter_code
_entity_poly.pdbx_strand_id
1 'polypeptide(L)'
;MGNNGGSATGEQNNRQPSGGRFFIAMLEDAAELCARRNSPVFTGFLTEAEQKAAEQVMRRCGAVYMLWGGFDDAERRMLGVFPPYDEPDASLFPLDSVTAVFRTADSVDHRSVLGTLMAQGIERSCVGDILIESGRCVFFCRSTVTRALLGDVSRIGGVGVKLSQGHSGSLPAAYSFKDMSVTVASARLDCITAALAGVGRGRAEELITAGEVMINSVICKKVSQTVNEGDKLTVRGTGKFIIDDLGNVTRKGRLILSARKYV
;
A
#
# COMPACT_ATOMS: atom_id res chain seq x y z
N MET A 1 -50.26 4.26 -35.47
CA MET A 1 -50.73 3.92 -34.10
C MET A 1 -49.80 2.84 -33.56
N GLY A 2 -49.21 3.02 -32.40
CA GLY A 2 -48.47 1.98 -31.69
C GLY A 2 -46.99 2.31 -31.49
N ASN A 3 -46.77 3.23 -30.59
CA ASN A 3 -45.48 3.57 -30.01
C ASN A 3 -45.15 2.52 -28.92
N ASN A 4 -43.98 1.88 -28.98
CA ASN A 4 -43.50 1.11 -27.82
C ASN A 4 -42.02 1.51 -27.56
N GLY A 5 -41.88 2.38 -26.58
CA GLY A 5 -40.61 2.76 -26.02
C GLY A 5 -40.08 1.63 -25.12
N GLY A 6 -39.00 1.02 -25.53
CA GLY A 6 -38.21 0.12 -24.71
C GLY A 6 -37.11 0.94 -24.01
N SER A 7 -37.26 1.14 -22.69
CA SER A 7 -36.23 1.69 -21.82
C SER A 7 -35.10 0.67 -21.68
N ALA A 8 -33.97 0.94 -22.35
CA ALA A 8 -32.73 0.23 -22.09
C ALA A 8 -32.14 0.70 -20.76
N THR A 9 -32.33 -0.07 -19.70
CA THR A 9 -31.56 0.00 -18.48
C THR A 9 -30.11 -0.31 -18.80
N GLY A 10 -29.26 0.72 -18.75
CA GLY A 10 -27.83 0.58 -18.94
C GLY A 10 -27.22 -0.19 -17.78
N GLU A 11 -26.97 -1.47 -17.97
CA GLU A 11 -26.04 -2.24 -17.16
C GLU A 11 -24.67 -1.59 -17.32
N GLN A 12 -24.24 -0.89 -16.27
CA GLN A 12 -22.87 -0.42 -16.15
C GLN A 12 -21.96 -1.64 -16.05
N ASN A 13 -21.43 -2.04 -17.20
CA ASN A 13 -20.44 -3.08 -17.33
C ASN A 13 -19.14 -2.61 -16.66
N ASN A 14 -18.99 -2.95 -15.37
CA ASN A 14 -17.82 -2.69 -14.56
C ASN A 14 -16.68 -3.60 -15.06
N ARG A 15 -16.07 -3.25 -16.20
CA ARG A 15 -14.90 -3.94 -16.74
C ARG A 15 -13.72 -3.64 -15.83
N GLN A 16 -13.49 -4.53 -14.83
CA GLN A 16 -12.22 -4.60 -14.13
C GLN A 16 -11.10 -4.82 -15.16
N PRO A 17 -9.96 -4.12 -15.03
CA PRO A 17 -8.82 -4.36 -15.91
C PRO A 17 -8.42 -5.85 -15.85
N SER A 18 -7.93 -6.39 -16.96
CA SER A 18 -7.57 -7.82 -17.12
C SER A 18 -6.66 -8.37 -16.00
N GLY A 19 -5.83 -7.51 -15.38
CA GLY A 19 -5.04 -7.83 -14.19
C GLY A 19 -5.86 -8.16 -12.95
N GLY A 20 -7.03 -7.56 -12.78
CA GLY A 20 -7.87 -7.81 -11.61
C GLY A 20 -8.52 -9.20 -11.62
N ARG A 21 -8.90 -9.72 -12.79
CA ARG A 21 -9.47 -11.08 -12.90
C ARG A 21 -8.43 -12.15 -12.63
N PHE A 22 -7.21 -11.98 -13.15
CA PHE A 22 -6.12 -12.91 -12.89
C PHE A 22 -5.75 -12.95 -11.40
N PHE A 23 -5.71 -11.79 -10.75
CA PHE A 23 -5.45 -11.71 -9.32
C PHE A 23 -6.51 -12.41 -8.48
N ILE A 24 -7.79 -12.22 -8.81
CA ILE A 24 -8.90 -12.91 -8.13
C ILE A 24 -8.81 -14.43 -8.33
N ALA A 25 -8.58 -14.91 -9.56
CA ALA A 25 -8.40 -16.33 -9.84
C ALA A 25 -7.22 -16.93 -9.04
N MET A 26 -6.08 -16.23 -8.99
CA MET A 26 -4.94 -16.65 -8.17
C MET A 26 -5.29 -16.82 -6.69
N LEU A 27 -6.14 -15.94 -6.15
CA LEU A 27 -6.59 -16.01 -4.75
C LEU A 27 -7.55 -17.18 -4.52
N GLU A 28 -8.47 -17.43 -5.46
CA GLU A 28 -9.38 -18.58 -5.43
C GLU A 28 -8.62 -19.90 -5.52
N ASP A 29 -7.65 -19.97 -6.44
CA ASP A 29 -6.73 -21.11 -6.57
C ASP A 29 -5.92 -21.35 -5.28
N ALA A 30 -5.50 -20.29 -4.60
CA ALA A 30 -4.79 -20.42 -3.32
C ALA A 30 -5.68 -21.04 -2.23
N ALA A 31 -6.96 -20.65 -2.16
CA ALA A 31 -7.92 -21.22 -1.23
C ALA A 31 -8.20 -22.71 -1.53
N GLU A 32 -8.42 -23.06 -2.81
CA GLU A 32 -8.59 -24.44 -3.23
C GLU A 32 -7.36 -25.31 -2.97
N LEU A 33 -6.17 -24.75 -3.24
CA LEU A 33 -4.89 -25.44 -3.03
C LEU A 33 -4.67 -25.74 -1.55
N CYS A 34 -4.96 -24.78 -0.68
CA CYS A 34 -4.89 -24.94 0.78
C CYS A 34 -5.83 -26.06 1.24
N ALA A 35 -7.09 -26.05 0.83
CA ALA A 35 -8.06 -27.06 1.17
C ALA A 35 -7.65 -28.45 0.68
N ARG A 36 -7.15 -28.56 -0.56
CA ARG A 36 -6.75 -29.83 -1.16
C ARG A 36 -5.49 -30.41 -0.54
N ARG A 37 -4.50 -29.57 -0.18
CA ARG A 37 -3.22 -30.01 0.40
C ARG A 37 -3.25 -30.13 1.92
N ASN A 38 -4.27 -29.59 2.55
CA ASN A 38 -4.37 -29.45 4.01
C ASN A 38 -3.10 -28.82 4.61
N SER A 39 -2.61 -27.77 3.97
CA SER A 39 -1.41 -27.04 4.41
C SER A 39 -1.53 -25.57 4.03
N PRO A 40 -0.94 -24.65 4.80
CA PRO A 40 -0.99 -23.23 4.52
C PRO A 40 -0.42 -22.85 3.15
N VAL A 41 -1.06 -21.88 2.49
CA VAL A 41 -0.63 -21.31 1.21
C VAL A 41 -0.43 -19.81 1.35
N PHE A 42 0.69 -19.29 0.87
CA PHE A 42 1.06 -17.89 1.03
C PHE A 42 1.24 -17.18 -0.32
N THR A 43 0.74 -15.95 -0.41
CA THR A 43 0.99 -15.08 -1.57
C THR A 43 2.33 -14.36 -1.46
N GLY A 44 2.67 -13.48 -2.41
CA GLY A 44 3.66 -12.42 -2.20
C GLY A 44 3.09 -11.27 -1.36
N PHE A 45 3.91 -10.24 -1.13
CA PHE A 45 3.47 -9.03 -0.47
C PHE A 45 2.47 -8.24 -1.33
N LEU A 46 1.32 -7.97 -0.77
CA LEU A 46 0.21 -7.28 -1.38
C LEU A 46 0.22 -5.79 -1.01
N THR A 47 -0.24 -4.95 -1.92
CA THR A 47 -0.57 -3.55 -1.65
C THR A 47 -1.87 -3.47 -0.85
N GLU A 48 -2.17 -2.33 -0.23
CA GLU A 48 -3.41 -2.12 0.54
C GLU A 48 -4.69 -2.40 -0.29
N ALA A 49 -4.68 -2.02 -1.57
CA ALA A 49 -5.81 -2.29 -2.47
C ALA A 49 -5.97 -3.79 -2.76
N GLU A 50 -4.86 -4.50 -2.97
CA GLU A 50 -4.85 -5.95 -3.17
C GLU A 50 -5.26 -6.71 -1.90
N GLN A 51 -4.86 -6.24 -0.72
CA GLN A 51 -5.28 -6.81 0.56
C GLN A 51 -6.80 -6.72 0.73
N LYS A 52 -7.41 -5.57 0.47
CA LYS A 52 -8.87 -5.39 0.51
C LYS A 52 -9.59 -6.33 -0.46
N ALA A 53 -9.08 -6.49 -1.68
CA ALA A 53 -9.63 -7.43 -2.64
C ALA A 53 -9.45 -8.89 -2.19
N ALA A 54 -8.29 -9.23 -1.62
CA ALA A 54 -8.00 -10.55 -1.09
C ALA A 54 -8.94 -10.92 0.06
N GLU A 55 -9.17 -10.02 1.01
CA GLU A 55 -10.14 -10.23 2.10
C GLU A 55 -11.55 -10.53 1.58
N GLN A 56 -12.00 -9.79 0.55
CA GLN A 56 -13.33 -10.02 -0.05
C GLN A 56 -13.43 -11.42 -0.67
N VAL A 57 -12.37 -11.86 -1.38
CA VAL A 57 -12.33 -13.21 -1.97
C VAL A 57 -12.31 -14.27 -0.88
N MET A 58 -11.45 -14.13 0.15
CA MET A 58 -11.35 -15.11 1.24
C MET A 58 -12.66 -15.25 2.01
N ARG A 59 -13.35 -14.15 2.30
CA ARG A 59 -14.69 -14.19 2.94
C ARG A 59 -15.71 -14.91 2.06
N ARG A 60 -15.68 -14.68 0.74
CA ARG A 60 -16.58 -15.37 -0.21
C ARG A 60 -16.31 -16.86 -0.28
N CYS A 61 -15.05 -17.27 -0.23
CA CYS A 61 -14.65 -18.68 -0.22
C CYS A 61 -14.85 -19.36 1.14
N GLY A 62 -15.17 -18.60 2.20
CA GLY A 62 -15.24 -19.13 3.57
C GLY A 62 -13.88 -19.63 4.09
N ALA A 63 -12.78 -19.13 3.55
CA ALA A 63 -11.44 -19.56 3.89
C ALA A 63 -10.94 -18.92 5.20
N VAL A 64 -10.17 -19.67 5.98
CA VAL A 64 -9.43 -19.16 7.14
C VAL A 64 -8.17 -18.47 6.60
N TYR A 65 -7.94 -17.22 6.98
CA TYR A 65 -6.82 -16.45 6.45
C TYR A 65 -6.25 -15.45 7.46
N MET A 66 -5.03 -15.03 7.20
CA MET A 66 -4.34 -13.96 7.92
C MET A 66 -3.56 -13.08 6.94
N LEU A 67 -3.48 -11.78 7.23
CA LEU A 67 -2.60 -10.83 6.56
C LEU A 67 -1.46 -10.47 7.50
N TRP A 68 -0.21 -10.74 7.08
CA TRP A 68 0.97 -10.47 7.89
C TRP A 68 2.13 -9.93 7.07
N GLY A 69 2.81 -8.91 7.59
CA GLY A 69 3.92 -8.23 6.91
C GLY A 69 5.24 -8.24 7.68
N GLY A 70 5.29 -8.99 8.82
CA GLY A 70 6.47 -9.08 9.68
C GLY A 70 6.39 -8.24 10.95
N PHE A 71 5.47 -7.29 11.03
CA PHE A 71 5.16 -6.48 12.21
C PHE A 71 3.73 -5.92 12.12
N ASP A 72 3.19 -5.45 13.23
CA ASP A 72 1.75 -5.11 13.35
C ASP A 72 1.31 -4.00 12.40
N ASP A 73 2.11 -2.94 12.26
CA ASP A 73 1.79 -1.77 11.44
C ASP A 73 2.25 -1.87 9.96
N ALA A 74 2.55 -3.09 9.49
CA ALA A 74 3.00 -3.29 8.12
C ALA A 74 1.95 -2.82 7.11
N GLU A 75 2.33 -1.98 6.15
CA GLU A 75 1.46 -1.59 5.02
C GLU A 75 1.40 -2.68 3.96
N ARG A 76 2.52 -3.31 3.67
CA ARG A 76 2.58 -4.42 2.72
C ARG A 76 2.54 -5.73 3.47
N ARG A 77 1.53 -6.55 3.18
CA ARG A 77 1.30 -7.82 3.88
C ARG A 77 1.15 -8.96 2.89
N MET A 78 1.61 -10.13 3.27
CA MET A 78 1.31 -11.37 2.57
C MET A 78 -0.05 -11.87 3.05
N LEU A 79 -0.80 -12.50 2.17
CA LEU A 79 -1.96 -13.31 2.56
C LEU A 79 -1.48 -14.74 2.82
N GLY A 80 -1.78 -15.26 4.00
CA GLY A 80 -1.72 -16.68 4.33
C GLY A 80 -3.13 -17.24 4.37
N VAL A 81 -3.38 -18.32 3.63
CA VAL A 81 -4.62 -19.10 3.68
C VAL A 81 -4.32 -20.38 4.44
N PHE A 82 -5.15 -20.70 5.44
CA PHE A 82 -4.91 -21.79 6.37
C PHE A 82 -6.00 -22.87 6.24
N PRO A 83 -5.69 -24.14 6.57
CA PRO A 83 -6.69 -25.19 6.68
C PRO A 83 -7.83 -24.78 7.65
N PRO A 84 -9.07 -25.27 7.43
CA PRO A 84 -10.24 -24.80 8.18
C PRO A 84 -10.19 -25.02 9.69
N TYR A 85 -9.35 -25.95 10.15
CA TYR A 85 -9.21 -26.32 11.56
C TYR A 85 -7.92 -25.78 12.22
N ASP A 86 -7.10 -25.08 11.44
CA ASP A 86 -5.86 -24.49 11.94
C ASP A 86 -6.09 -23.05 12.39
N GLU A 87 -5.46 -22.66 13.48
CA GLU A 87 -5.36 -21.25 13.85
C GLU A 87 -4.29 -20.57 13.00
N PRO A 88 -4.57 -19.40 12.41
CA PRO A 88 -3.56 -18.65 11.68
C PRO A 88 -2.39 -18.26 12.57
N ASP A 89 -1.17 -18.57 12.13
CA ASP A 89 0.06 -18.29 12.87
C ASP A 89 1.02 -17.42 12.01
N ALA A 90 1.39 -16.27 12.56
CA ALA A 90 2.31 -15.33 11.93
C ALA A 90 3.72 -15.93 11.72
N SER A 91 4.13 -16.88 12.55
CA SER A 91 5.45 -17.53 12.47
C SER A 91 5.61 -18.44 11.24
N LEU A 92 4.49 -18.86 10.64
CA LEU A 92 4.49 -19.72 9.45
C LEU A 92 4.71 -18.96 8.16
N PHE A 93 4.63 -17.62 8.20
CA PHE A 93 4.81 -16.82 6.98
C PHE A 93 6.24 -16.90 6.47
N PRO A 94 6.44 -17.21 5.17
CA PRO A 94 7.76 -17.36 4.57
C PRO A 94 8.39 -15.99 4.28
N LEU A 95 8.60 -15.20 5.31
CA LEU A 95 9.22 -13.87 5.26
C LEU A 95 10.32 -13.73 6.30
N ASP A 96 11.31 -12.93 5.95
CA ASP A 96 12.41 -12.55 6.82
C ASP A 96 12.48 -11.03 6.92
N SER A 97 12.99 -10.54 8.04
CA SER A 97 13.55 -9.19 8.11
C SER A 97 15.04 -9.23 7.77
N VAL A 98 15.50 -8.20 7.08
CA VAL A 98 16.92 -7.99 6.76
C VAL A 98 17.30 -6.59 7.23
N THR A 99 18.40 -6.53 7.98
CA THR A 99 18.98 -5.27 8.46
C THR A 99 20.18 -4.88 7.59
N ALA A 100 20.15 -3.66 7.06
CA ALA A 100 21.28 -3.02 6.40
C ALA A 100 21.85 -1.93 7.32
N VAL A 101 23.12 -2.04 7.69
CA VAL A 101 23.83 -1.06 8.50
C VAL A 101 24.80 -0.28 7.61
N PHE A 102 24.82 1.05 7.77
CA PHE A 102 25.68 1.97 7.04
C PHE A 102 26.14 3.11 7.95
N ARG A 103 27.07 3.94 7.47
CA ARG A 103 27.57 5.07 8.28
C ARG A 103 26.47 6.11 8.45
N THR A 104 26.34 6.68 9.64
CA THR A 104 25.35 7.72 9.98
C THR A 104 25.51 9.01 9.18
N ALA A 105 26.68 9.25 8.61
CA ALA A 105 26.94 10.37 7.71
C ALA A 105 26.41 10.15 6.29
N ASP A 106 26.11 8.88 5.93
CA ASP A 106 25.54 8.52 4.63
C ASP A 106 24.00 8.55 4.71
N SER A 107 23.36 8.79 3.59
CA SER A 107 21.88 8.78 3.48
C SER A 107 21.45 7.70 2.52
N VAL A 108 20.53 6.85 2.99
CA VAL A 108 19.85 5.83 2.21
C VAL A 108 18.36 6.17 2.24
N ASP A 109 17.70 6.13 1.10
CA ASP A 109 16.27 6.35 0.98
C ASP A 109 15.52 5.10 0.49
N HIS A 110 14.20 5.11 0.65
CA HIS A 110 13.34 4.00 0.23
C HIS A 110 13.52 3.64 -1.25
N ARG A 111 13.72 4.64 -2.12
CA ARG A 111 13.89 4.45 -3.56
C ARG A 111 15.20 3.73 -3.90
N SER A 112 16.29 4.09 -3.24
CA SER A 112 17.59 3.46 -3.45
C SER A 112 17.62 2.01 -2.95
N VAL A 113 16.97 1.73 -1.80
CA VAL A 113 16.80 0.35 -1.32
C VAL A 113 16.01 -0.46 -2.34
N LEU A 114 14.80 -0.02 -2.68
CA LEU A 114 13.93 -0.73 -3.61
C LEU A 114 14.60 -0.90 -4.98
N GLY A 115 15.24 0.14 -5.51
CA GLY A 115 15.96 0.08 -6.79
C GLY A 115 17.09 -0.94 -6.77
N THR A 116 17.84 -1.03 -5.66
CA THR A 116 18.89 -2.06 -5.50
C THR A 116 18.30 -3.46 -5.51
N LEU A 117 17.21 -3.70 -4.78
CA LEU A 117 16.55 -5.01 -4.74
C LEU A 117 16.00 -5.41 -6.13
N MET A 118 15.38 -4.49 -6.85
CA MET A 118 14.88 -4.73 -8.21
C MET A 118 16.03 -5.02 -9.20
N ALA A 119 17.18 -4.36 -9.05
CA ALA A 119 18.37 -4.60 -9.87
C ALA A 119 18.96 -6.01 -9.68
N GLN A 120 18.68 -6.67 -8.55
CA GLN A 120 19.01 -8.08 -8.31
C GLN A 120 17.98 -9.05 -8.95
N GLY A 121 17.04 -8.57 -9.74
CA GLY A 121 15.98 -9.40 -10.33
C GLY A 121 14.87 -9.80 -9.36
N ILE A 122 14.80 -9.20 -8.17
CA ILE A 122 13.78 -9.51 -7.18
C ILE A 122 12.49 -8.78 -7.55
N GLU A 123 11.39 -9.51 -7.64
CA GLU A 123 10.08 -8.93 -7.92
C GLU A 123 9.55 -8.10 -6.74
N ARG A 124 8.76 -7.07 -7.04
CA ARG A 124 8.15 -6.22 -6.01
C ARG A 124 7.26 -6.99 -5.03
N SER A 125 6.66 -8.07 -5.49
CA SER A 125 5.86 -9.02 -4.68
C SER A 125 6.67 -9.78 -3.62
N CYS A 126 8.00 -9.85 -3.79
CA CYS A 126 8.91 -10.45 -2.81
C CYS A 126 9.38 -9.46 -1.74
N VAL A 127 9.03 -8.17 -1.84
CA VAL A 127 9.53 -7.13 -0.93
C VAL A 127 8.35 -6.48 -0.19
N GLY A 128 8.42 -6.51 1.14
CA GLY A 128 7.50 -5.87 2.07
C GLY A 128 7.80 -4.40 2.31
N ASP A 129 7.66 -3.98 3.55
CA ASP A 129 7.98 -2.63 3.99
C ASP A 129 9.48 -2.43 4.17
N ILE A 130 9.92 -1.19 3.97
CA ILE A 130 11.31 -0.74 4.11
C ILE A 130 11.28 0.40 5.13
N LEU A 131 11.91 0.16 6.26
CA LEU A 131 11.97 1.07 7.41
C LEU A 131 13.37 1.65 7.52
N ILE A 132 13.51 2.97 7.55
CA ILE A 132 14.81 3.62 7.49
C ILE A 132 14.97 4.59 8.64
N GLU A 133 16.15 4.53 9.28
CA GLU A 133 16.61 5.53 10.24
C GLU A 133 18.08 5.88 9.97
N SER A 134 18.64 6.80 10.73
CA SER A 134 20.05 7.15 10.57
C SER A 134 20.95 5.94 10.85
N GLY A 135 21.77 5.56 9.86
CA GLY A 135 22.74 4.47 9.95
C GLY A 135 22.16 3.06 9.83
N ARG A 136 20.82 2.90 9.75
CA ARG A 136 20.19 1.59 9.68
C ARG A 136 18.93 1.59 8.82
N CYS A 137 18.78 0.54 8.01
CA CYS A 137 17.55 0.23 7.30
C CYS A 137 17.14 -1.21 7.64
N VAL A 138 15.87 -1.43 7.95
CA VAL A 138 15.28 -2.76 8.08
C VAL A 138 14.23 -2.93 7.01
N PHE A 139 14.31 -3.99 6.23
CA PHE A 139 13.28 -4.30 5.23
C PHE A 139 12.84 -5.75 5.36
N PHE A 140 11.60 -6.00 4.94
CA PHE A 140 11.00 -7.33 4.96
C PHE A 140 10.99 -7.90 3.56
N CYS A 141 11.31 -9.19 3.43
CA CYS A 141 11.29 -9.88 2.15
C CYS A 141 10.89 -11.33 2.30
N ARG A 142 10.53 -11.98 1.18
CA ARG A 142 10.31 -13.43 1.20
C ARG A 142 11.60 -14.15 1.56
N SER A 143 11.51 -15.18 2.41
CA SER A 143 12.67 -15.98 2.86
C SER A 143 13.45 -16.61 1.69
N THR A 144 12.78 -16.86 0.56
CA THR A 144 13.41 -17.41 -0.64
C THR A 144 14.49 -16.51 -1.25
N VAL A 145 14.42 -15.18 -1.04
CA VAL A 145 15.39 -14.22 -1.61
C VAL A 145 16.44 -13.77 -0.61
N THR A 146 16.24 -14.03 0.68
CA THR A 146 17.12 -13.53 1.76
C THR A 146 18.57 -13.96 1.57
N ARG A 147 18.81 -15.23 1.27
CA ARG A 147 20.16 -15.78 1.11
C ARG A 147 20.94 -15.09 -0.01
N ALA A 148 20.30 -14.86 -1.15
CA ALA A 148 20.92 -14.17 -2.27
C ALA A 148 21.24 -12.72 -1.92
N LEU A 149 20.31 -12.03 -1.27
CA LEU A 149 20.52 -10.64 -0.82
C LEU A 149 21.73 -10.50 0.11
N LEU A 150 21.87 -11.40 1.07
CA LEU A 150 22.99 -11.38 2.03
C LEU A 150 24.34 -11.63 1.37
N GLY A 151 24.39 -12.40 0.25
CA GLY A 151 25.60 -12.69 -0.47
C GLY A 151 25.99 -11.64 -1.49
N ASP A 152 25.00 -11.04 -2.17
CA ASP A 152 25.26 -10.28 -3.40
C ASP A 152 25.15 -8.76 -3.19
N VAL A 153 24.47 -8.29 -2.14
CA VAL A 153 24.26 -6.86 -1.91
C VAL A 153 25.25 -6.32 -0.89
N SER A 154 26.23 -5.57 -1.36
CA SER A 154 27.21 -4.83 -0.53
C SER A 154 27.02 -3.31 -0.60
N ARG A 155 26.13 -2.82 -1.47
CA ARG A 155 25.83 -1.40 -1.63
C ARG A 155 24.34 -1.18 -1.90
N ILE A 156 23.81 -0.10 -1.34
CA ILE A 156 22.47 0.40 -1.64
C ILE A 156 22.62 1.77 -2.28
N GLY A 157 22.26 1.89 -3.57
CA GLY A 157 22.59 3.06 -4.34
C GLY A 157 24.12 3.31 -4.33
N GLY A 158 24.54 4.49 -3.89
CA GLY A 158 25.96 4.84 -3.74
C GLY A 158 26.60 4.43 -2.41
N VAL A 159 25.82 3.96 -1.43
CA VAL A 159 26.24 3.75 -0.04
C VAL A 159 26.66 2.30 0.20
N GLY A 160 27.85 2.08 0.79
CA GLY A 160 28.28 0.77 1.25
C GLY A 160 27.47 0.32 2.47
N VAL A 161 26.95 -0.90 2.44
CA VAL A 161 26.11 -1.46 3.52
C VAL A 161 26.61 -2.85 3.95
N LYS A 162 26.34 -3.20 5.20
CA LYS A 162 26.50 -4.56 5.70
C LYS A 162 25.11 -5.11 6.00
N LEU A 163 24.75 -6.20 5.31
CA LEU A 163 23.47 -6.88 5.50
C LEU A 163 23.59 -7.99 6.56
N SER A 164 22.52 -8.17 7.32
CA SER A 164 22.33 -9.31 8.22
C SER A 164 20.86 -9.72 8.24
N GLN A 165 20.59 -11.02 8.39
CA GLN A 165 19.24 -11.53 8.59
C GLN A 165 18.76 -11.19 10.00
N GLY A 166 17.47 -10.86 10.10
CA GLY A 166 16.85 -10.45 11.35
C GLY A 166 17.02 -8.94 11.63
N HIS A 167 16.42 -8.52 12.72
CA HIS A 167 16.62 -7.19 13.29
C HIS A 167 16.79 -7.30 14.80
N SER A 168 17.62 -6.44 15.36
CA SER A 168 17.83 -6.32 16.81
C SER A 168 17.24 -4.99 17.30
N GLY A 169 16.62 -5.03 18.47
CA GLY A 169 15.96 -3.87 19.08
C GLY A 169 14.64 -3.47 18.40
N SER A 170 14.19 -2.24 18.64
CA SER A 170 12.98 -1.70 18.02
C SER A 170 13.18 -1.53 16.53
N LEU A 171 12.12 -1.74 15.76
CA LEU A 171 12.09 -1.38 14.34
C LEU A 171 12.23 0.14 14.20
N PRO A 172 12.90 0.63 13.12
CA PRO A 172 12.80 2.03 12.76
C PRO A 172 11.33 2.42 12.64
N ALA A 173 10.98 3.66 13.02
CA ALA A 173 9.61 4.13 12.84
C ALA A 173 9.18 3.90 11.39
N ALA A 174 8.06 3.21 11.21
CA ALA A 174 7.59 2.83 9.87
C ALA A 174 7.43 4.05 8.97
N TYR A 175 7.11 5.19 9.57
CA TYR A 175 6.92 6.45 8.86
C TYR A 175 7.28 7.62 9.76
N SER A 176 7.99 8.60 9.21
CA SER A 176 8.04 9.94 9.77
C SER A 176 6.95 10.78 9.11
N PHE A 177 6.29 11.59 9.92
CA PHE A 177 5.19 12.42 9.47
C PHE A 177 5.51 13.89 9.69
N LYS A 178 5.07 14.70 8.74
CA LYS A 178 5.02 16.15 8.92
C LYS A 178 3.56 16.56 9.04
N ASP A 179 3.20 17.13 10.19
CA ASP A 179 1.85 17.65 10.42
C ASP A 179 1.59 18.85 9.52
N MET A 180 0.40 18.88 8.96
CA MET A 180 -0.10 19.94 8.09
C MET A 180 -1.49 20.36 8.55
N SER A 181 -1.73 21.67 8.59
CA SER A 181 -3.06 22.22 8.81
C SER A 181 -3.34 23.26 7.75
N VAL A 182 -4.40 23.05 6.97
CA VAL A 182 -4.79 23.91 5.86
C VAL A 182 -6.30 24.13 5.86
N THR A 183 -6.79 25.19 5.21
CA THR A 183 -8.23 25.44 5.09
C THR A 183 -8.71 25.11 3.69
N VAL A 184 -9.81 24.35 3.60
CA VAL A 184 -10.43 23.94 2.33
C VAL A 184 -11.88 24.44 2.26
N ALA A 185 -12.41 24.59 1.05
CA ALA A 185 -13.80 25.02 0.86
C ALA A 185 -14.80 23.91 1.17
N SER A 186 -14.41 22.64 0.96
CA SER A 186 -15.24 21.47 1.22
C SER A 186 -14.37 20.21 1.27
N ALA A 187 -14.92 19.08 1.74
CA ALA A 187 -14.27 17.77 1.77
C ALA A 187 -14.18 17.09 0.39
N ARG A 188 -14.23 17.86 -0.69
CA ARG A 188 -14.09 17.34 -2.06
C ARG A 188 -12.64 17.11 -2.43
N LEU A 189 -12.39 16.07 -3.22
CA LEU A 189 -11.06 15.64 -3.64
C LEU A 189 -10.27 16.78 -4.32
N ASP A 190 -10.91 17.57 -5.21
CA ASP A 190 -10.28 18.71 -5.87
C ASP A 190 -9.80 19.79 -4.89
N CYS A 191 -10.64 20.10 -3.87
CA CYS A 191 -10.31 21.10 -2.87
C CYS A 191 -9.17 20.63 -1.96
N ILE A 192 -9.20 19.37 -1.53
CA ILE A 192 -8.19 18.77 -0.65
C ILE A 192 -6.87 18.59 -1.39
N THR A 193 -6.91 18.05 -2.61
CA THR A 193 -5.72 17.88 -3.45
C THR A 193 -5.03 19.21 -3.72
N ALA A 194 -5.80 20.26 -4.07
CA ALA A 194 -5.25 21.59 -4.29
C ALA A 194 -4.52 22.13 -3.06
N ALA A 195 -5.13 22.00 -1.88
CA ALA A 195 -4.57 22.49 -0.63
C ALA A 195 -3.32 21.71 -0.20
N LEU A 196 -3.33 20.38 -0.26
CA LEU A 196 -2.19 19.54 0.16
C LEU A 196 -1.04 19.57 -0.82
N ALA A 197 -1.32 19.68 -2.13
CA ALA A 197 -0.29 19.80 -3.16
C ALA A 197 0.24 21.23 -3.35
N GLY A 198 -0.40 22.23 -2.74
CA GLY A 198 -0.02 23.64 -2.89
C GLY A 198 -0.23 24.17 -4.32
N VAL A 199 -1.25 23.66 -5.03
CA VAL A 199 -1.56 24.02 -6.42
C VAL A 199 -2.94 24.68 -6.53
N GLY A 200 -3.20 25.34 -7.66
CA GLY A 200 -4.54 25.84 -7.96
C GLY A 200 -5.54 24.71 -8.19
N ARG A 201 -6.84 24.97 -7.95
CA ARG A 201 -7.91 23.98 -8.09
C ARG A 201 -7.99 23.37 -9.48
N GLY A 202 -7.82 24.16 -10.55
CA GLY A 202 -7.79 23.66 -11.94
C GLY A 202 -6.67 22.64 -12.15
N ARG A 203 -5.48 22.90 -11.59
CA ARG A 203 -4.36 21.93 -11.66
C ARG A 203 -4.66 20.65 -10.86
N ALA A 204 -5.32 20.76 -9.72
CA ALA A 204 -5.76 19.60 -8.97
C ALA A 204 -6.78 18.75 -9.75
N GLU A 205 -7.72 19.38 -10.46
CA GLU A 205 -8.67 18.70 -11.34
C GLU A 205 -7.96 17.95 -12.48
N GLU A 206 -6.93 18.55 -13.10
CA GLU A 206 -6.10 17.88 -14.09
C GLU A 206 -5.39 16.65 -13.55
N LEU A 207 -4.76 16.75 -12.37
CA LEU A 207 -4.09 15.62 -11.70
C LEU A 207 -5.07 14.47 -11.41
N ILE A 208 -6.28 14.79 -10.95
CA ILE A 208 -7.31 13.79 -10.64
C ILE A 208 -7.77 13.10 -11.93
N THR A 209 -8.09 13.85 -12.98
CA THR A 209 -8.57 13.28 -14.25
C THR A 209 -7.51 12.49 -14.99
N ALA A 210 -6.24 12.89 -14.88
CA ALA A 210 -5.08 12.15 -15.38
C ALA A 210 -4.82 10.84 -14.61
N GLY A 211 -5.49 10.61 -13.45
CA GLY A 211 -5.28 9.42 -12.63
C GLY A 211 -4.02 9.46 -11.75
N GLU A 212 -3.52 10.67 -11.49
CA GLU A 212 -2.34 10.90 -10.67
C GLU A 212 -2.67 11.01 -9.17
N VAL A 213 -3.96 10.88 -8.81
CA VAL A 213 -4.45 10.94 -7.44
C VAL A 213 -5.10 9.62 -7.05
N MET A 214 -4.70 9.09 -5.89
CA MET A 214 -5.27 7.87 -5.32
C MET A 214 -5.85 8.15 -3.94
N ILE A 215 -6.99 7.52 -3.64
CA ILE A 215 -7.55 7.44 -2.29
C ILE A 215 -7.45 5.99 -1.85
N ASN A 216 -6.83 5.73 -0.71
CA ASN A 216 -6.64 4.38 -0.16
C ASN A 216 -6.04 3.41 -1.18
N SER A 217 -5.01 3.88 -1.92
CA SER A 217 -4.29 3.16 -2.97
C SER A 217 -5.11 2.83 -4.23
N VAL A 218 -6.32 3.38 -4.37
CA VAL A 218 -7.18 3.23 -5.56
C VAL A 218 -7.18 4.55 -6.34
N ILE A 219 -6.89 4.47 -7.65
CA ILE A 219 -6.94 5.64 -8.54
C ILE A 219 -8.35 6.22 -8.55
N CYS A 220 -8.49 7.49 -8.21
CA CYS A 220 -9.75 8.22 -8.25
C CYS A 220 -9.72 9.28 -9.35
N LYS A 221 -10.60 9.17 -10.35
CA LYS A 221 -10.77 10.16 -11.43
C LYS A 221 -11.98 11.08 -11.23
N LYS A 222 -12.76 10.87 -10.16
CA LYS A 222 -13.95 11.68 -9.87
C LYS A 222 -13.55 12.90 -9.04
N VAL A 223 -13.49 14.04 -9.69
CA VAL A 223 -13.08 15.34 -9.10
C VAL A 223 -13.90 15.71 -7.84
N SER A 224 -15.20 15.41 -7.86
CA SER A 224 -16.13 15.68 -6.75
C SER A 224 -16.20 14.60 -5.69
N GLN A 225 -15.31 13.60 -5.73
CA GLN A 225 -15.28 12.53 -4.71
C GLN A 225 -15.11 13.14 -3.31
N THR A 226 -15.93 12.69 -2.37
CA THR A 226 -15.75 13.06 -0.96
C THR A 226 -14.56 12.30 -0.38
N VAL A 227 -13.74 13.00 0.36
CA VAL A 227 -12.63 12.45 1.16
C VAL A 227 -13.05 12.47 2.61
N ASN A 228 -12.78 11.39 3.34
CA ASN A 228 -13.17 11.22 4.73
C ASN A 228 -11.93 11.24 5.64
N GLU A 229 -12.16 11.39 6.93
CA GLU A 229 -11.15 11.20 7.95
C GLU A 229 -10.63 9.74 7.91
N GLY A 230 -9.35 9.57 8.12
CA GLY A 230 -8.66 8.28 7.98
C GLY A 230 -8.25 7.92 6.54
N ASP A 231 -8.76 8.62 5.51
CA ASP A 231 -8.36 8.35 4.13
C ASP A 231 -6.88 8.64 3.90
N LYS A 232 -6.20 7.75 3.17
CA LYS A 232 -4.84 7.94 2.68
C LYS A 232 -4.89 8.51 1.26
N LEU A 233 -4.47 9.75 1.10
CA LEU A 233 -4.42 10.43 -0.19
C LEU A 233 -3.00 10.40 -0.75
N THR A 234 -2.81 9.86 -1.95
CA THR A 234 -1.54 9.92 -2.66
C THR A 234 -1.68 10.84 -3.88
N VAL A 235 -0.81 11.84 -3.96
CA VAL A 235 -0.72 12.76 -5.11
C VAL A 235 0.66 12.56 -5.73
N ARG A 236 0.69 12.07 -6.97
CA ARG A 236 1.95 11.76 -7.66
C ARG A 236 2.81 13.02 -7.81
N GLY A 237 4.10 12.89 -7.50
CA GLY A 237 5.03 14.02 -7.50
C GLY A 237 4.95 14.94 -6.29
N THR A 238 3.92 14.82 -5.43
CA THR A 238 3.77 15.65 -4.21
C THR A 238 3.99 14.85 -2.94
N GLY A 239 3.42 13.65 -2.84
CA GLY A 239 3.58 12.74 -1.71
C GLY A 239 2.30 12.04 -1.29
N LYS A 240 2.40 11.33 -0.17
CA LYS A 240 1.30 10.61 0.47
C LYS A 240 0.89 11.32 1.75
N PHE A 241 -0.40 11.37 2.02
CA PHE A 241 -1.00 12.09 3.15
C PHE A 241 -2.02 11.20 3.85
N ILE A 242 -2.14 11.34 5.16
CA ILE A 242 -3.25 10.80 5.95
C ILE A 242 -4.13 11.97 6.34
N ILE A 243 -5.42 11.85 6.13
CA ILE A 243 -6.42 12.85 6.54
C ILE A 243 -6.82 12.55 7.98
N ASP A 244 -6.43 13.39 8.91
CA ASP A 244 -6.67 13.15 10.33
C ASP A 244 -7.99 13.77 10.81
N ASP A 245 -8.32 15.00 10.37
CA ASP A 245 -9.54 15.70 10.78
C ASP A 245 -10.04 16.64 9.67
N LEU A 246 -11.35 16.68 9.50
CA LEU A 246 -12.09 17.52 8.54
C LEU A 246 -13.28 18.26 9.21
N GLY A 247 -13.32 18.30 10.54
CA GLY A 247 -14.53 18.68 11.26
C GLY A 247 -14.66 20.15 11.64
N ASN A 248 -13.57 20.87 11.84
CA ASN A 248 -13.61 22.25 12.34
C ASN A 248 -13.87 23.26 11.21
N VAL A 249 -14.76 24.22 11.48
CA VAL A 249 -15.14 25.25 10.51
C VAL A 249 -14.61 26.61 10.96
N THR A 250 -13.95 27.32 10.07
CA THR A 250 -13.51 28.69 10.32
C THR A 250 -14.71 29.64 10.39
N ARG A 251 -14.52 30.86 10.98
CA ARG A 251 -15.55 31.92 10.99
C ARG A 251 -16.09 32.28 9.60
N LYS A 252 -15.35 31.97 8.54
CA LYS A 252 -15.74 32.20 7.13
C LYS A 252 -16.38 30.98 6.47
N GLY A 253 -16.76 29.94 7.22
CA GLY A 253 -17.42 28.74 6.70
C GLY A 253 -16.51 27.77 5.93
N ARG A 254 -15.18 27.87 6.07
CA ARG A 254 -14.24 26.93 5.46
C ARG A 254 -13.87 25.83 6.45
N LEU A 255 -13.70 24.60 5.96
CA LEU A 255 -13.23 23.48 6.77
C LEU A 255 -11.74 23.63 7.09
N ILE A 256 -11.35 23.28 8.31
CA ILE A 256 -9.95 23.09 8.69
C ILE A 256 -9.64 21.62 8.42
N LEU A 257 -8.67 21.41 7.56
CA LEU A 257 -8.12 20.09 7.25
C LEU A 257 -6.83 19.91 8.04
N SER A 258 -6.80 18.92 8.93
CA SER A 258 -5.59 18.41 9.54
C SER A 258 -5.15 17.15 8.84
N ALA A 259 -3.90 17.09 8.42
CA ALA A 259 -3.35 15.97 7.70
C ALA A 259 -1.88 15.74 8.07
N ARG A 260 -1.42 14.49 7.96
CA ARG A 260 0.00 14.14 8.10
C ARG A 260 0.57 13.74 6.74
N LYS A 261 1.65 14.39 6.35
CA LYS A 261 2.40 14.03 5.15
C LYS A 261 3.49 13.02 5.51
N TYR A 262 3.58 11.94 4.77
CA TYR A 262 4.74 11.03 4.82
C TYR A 262 6.00 11.77 4.36
N VAL A 263 7.08 11.67 5.11
CA VAL A 263 8.37 12.36 4.85
C VAL A 263 9.46 11.33 4.54
#